data_e9f93dbbb796ad804e1a4afe0c0e6044
#
_entry.id   e9f93dbbb796ad804e1a4afe0c0e6044
#
_cell.length_a   1.000
_cell.length_b   1.000
_cell.length_c   1.000
_cell.angle_alpha   90.00
_cell.angle_beta   90.00
_cell.angle_gamma   90.00
#
_symmetry.space_group_name_H-M   'P 1'
#
loop_
_entity.id
_entity.type
_entity.pdbx_description
1 polymer ?
#
loop_
_entity_poly.entity_id
_entity_poly.type
_entity_poly.pdbx_seq_one_letter_code
_entity_poly.pdbx_strand_id
1 'polypeptide(L)'
;MKISIDEVPQSPKEIQFSESTEELEETYRRSSQRDFNFPAALEVELTYYRSGVEIFFSGRVRGRMKGRCGRCLDEYDFSLDKDFDFVLAPVPVKSGRGAEELRQDDLGLSYYSGEEINLTPLIAEQALLALPTRPLCSESCRGLCVRCGANLNKESCGCAADAGDPRMAIFRTLKVGR
;
A
#
# COMPACT_ATOMS: atom_id res chain seq x y z
N MET A 1 11.81 -13.38 2.82
CA MET A 1 11.72 -14.86 2.60
C MET A 1 11.99 -15.21 1.15
N LYS A 2 12.65 -16.40 0.87
CA LYS A 2 12.90 -16.90 -0.49
C LYS A 2 12.29 -18.29 -0.68
N ILE A 3 11.84 -18.58 -1.89
CA ILE A 3 11.27 -19.88 -2.28
C ILE A 3 12.02 -20.36 -3.52
N SER A 4 12.52 -21.62 -3.49
CA SER A 4 13.08 -22.28 -4.67
C SER A 4 11.93 -22.65 -5.63
N ILE A 5 12.11 -22.38 -6.92
CA ILE A 5 11.11 -22.66 -7.95
C ILE A 5 10.83 -24.16 -8.07
N ASP A 6 11.84 -24.97 -7.90
CA ASP A 6 11.72 -26.43 -8.00
C ASP A 6 10.92 -27.05 -6.84
N GLU A 7 10.86 -26.34 -5.70
CA GLU A 7 10.12 -26.77 -4.51
C GLU A 7 8.65 -26.30 -4.50
N VAL A 8 8.24 -25.51 -5.49
CA VAL A 8 6.84 -25.04 -5.58
C VAL A 8 5.93 -26.21 -5.98
N PRO A 9 5.00 -26.60 -5.10
CA PRO A 9 4.12 -27.74 -5.36
C PRO A 9 3.03 -27.40 -6.39
N GLN A 10 2.45 -28.44 -7.01
CA GLN A 10 1.29 -28.31 -7.89
C GLN A 10 -0.02 -28.17 -7.11
N SER A 11 -0.05 -28.57 -5.85
CA SER A 11 -1.19 -28.40 -4.95
C SER A 11 -0.96 -27.19 -4.02
N PRO A 12 -2.00 -26.46 -3.62
CA PRO A 12 -1.88 -25.33 -2.73
C PRO A 12 -1.14 -25.69 -1.43
N LYS A 13 -0.11 -24.93 -1.09
CA LYS A 13 0.66 -25.04 0.14
C LYS A 13 0.52 -23.75 0.93
N GLU A 14 0.12 -23.89 2.17
CA GLU A 14 -0.04 -22.77 3.10
C GLU A 14 1.19 -22.66 4.01
N ILE A 15 1.65 -21.42 4.21
CA ILE A 15 2.72 -21.10 5.13
C ILE A 15 2.37 -19.82 5.91
N GLN A 16 2.90 -19.73 7.11
CA GLN A 16 2.80 -18.52 7.94
C GLN A 16 4.21 -18.14 8.39
N PHE A 17 4.53 -16.85 8.29
CA PHE A 17 5.84 -16.33 8.69
C PHE A 17 5.77 -14.84 9.03
N SER A 18 6.81 -14.37 9.70
CA SER A 18 7.01 -12.94 9.94
C SER A 18 8.02 -12.40 8.95
N GLU A 19 7.65 -11.34 8.22
CA GLU A 19 8.53 -10.65 7.27
C GLU A 19 9.06 -9.36 7.89
N SER A 20 10.39 -9.16 7.84
CA SER A 20 11.03 -7.93 8.31
C SER A 20 10.57 -6.72 7.49
N THR A 21 10.39 -5.59 8.14
CA THR A 21 9.99 -4.34 7.48
C THR A 21 11.17 -3.46 7.05
N GLU A 22 12.41 -3.91 7.17
CA GLU A 22 13.59 -3.10 6.84
C GLU A 22 13.60 -2.63 5.38
N GLU A 23 13.31 -3.53 4.43
CA GLU A 23 13.24 -3.20 3.01
C GLU A 23 12.04 -2.30 2.69
N LEU A 24 10.90 -2.54 3.35
CA LEU A 24 9.72 -1.71 3.29
C LEU A 24 10.01 -0.28 3.78
N GLU A 25 10.67 -0.14 4.94
CA GLU A 25 11.06 1.16 5.48
C GLU A 25 12.04 1.89 4.56
N GLU A 26 13.03 1.19 4.00
CA GLU A 26 13.97 1.81 3.08
C GLU A 26 13.27 2.34 1.83
N THR A 27 12.35 1.57 1.25
CA THR A 27 11.55 1.98 0.10
C THR A 27 10.64 3.15 0.45
N TYR A 28 9.99 3.10 1.59
CA TYR A 28 9.11 4.16 2.07
C TYR A 28 9.85 5.46 2.38
N ARG A 29 11.08 5.38 2.94
CA ARG A 29 11.93 6.57 3.19
C ARG A 29 12.35 7.30 1.92
N ARG A 30 12.44 6.61 0.78
CA ARG A 30 12.74 7.22 -0.53
C ARG A 30 11.55 8.01 -1.06
N SER A 31 10.34 7.73 -0.61
CA SER A 31 9.17 8.54 -0.91
C SER A 31 9.18 9.84 -0.10
N SER A 32 8.44 10.84 -0.56
CA SER A 32 8.23 12.10 0.18
C SER A 32 7.26 11.94 1.36
N GLN A 33 6.57 10.83 1.46
CA GLN A 33 5.59 10.55 2.51
C GLN A 33 6.30 9.93 3.72
N ARG A 34 5.96 10.39 4.92
CA ARG A 34 6.49 9.88 6.20
C ARG A 34 5.39 9.80 7.25
N ASP A 35 4.23 9.29 6.83
CA ASP A 35 3.04 9.30 7.66
C ASP A 35 2.88 8.03 8.49
N PHE A 36 3.71 7.00 8.25
CA PHE A 36 3.65 5.74 8.95
C PHE A 36 5.01 5.33 9.52
N ASN A 37 4.98 4.77 10.73
CA ASN A 37 6.09 4.09 11.39
C ASN A 37 5.77 2.60 11.42
N PHE A 38 6.57 1.80 10.75
CA PHE A 38 6.34 0.36 10.63
C PHE A 38 6.78 -0.40 11.90
N PRO A 39 6.16 -1.55 12.23
CA PRO A 39 6.66 -2.46 13.26
C PRO A 39 7.96 -3.14 12.76
N ALA A 40 8.65 -3.86 13.62
CA ALA A 40 9.85 -4.61 13.23
C ALA A 40 9.57 -5.73 12.20
N ALA A 41 8.36 -6.27 12.22
CA ALA A 41 7.92 -7.30 11.28
C ALA A 41 6.41 -7.22 11.03
N LEU A 42 5.99 -7.75 9.87
CA LEU A 42 4.60 -7.99 9.50
C LEU A 42 4.31 -9.50 9.54
N GLU A 43 3.13 -9.88 9.96
CA GLU A 43 2.64 -11.25 9.90
C GLU A 43 2.07 -11.53 8.51
N VAL A 44 2.50 -12.63 7.89
CA VAL A 44 2.11 -13.04 6.55
C VAL A 44 1.57 -14.45 6.58
N GLU A 45 0.37 -14.63 6.07
CA GLU A 45 -0.24 -15.91 5.72
C GLU A 45 -0.21 -16.01 4.19
N LEU A 46 0.41 -17.05 3.65
CA LEU A 46 0.61 -17.18 2.21
C LEU A 46 0.26 -18.58 1.74
N THR A 47 -0.56 -18.66 0.71
CA THR A 47 -0.85 -19.87 -0.04
C THR A 47 -0.21 -19.74 -1.42
N TYR A 48 0.52 -20.75 -1.87
CA TYR A 48 1.14 -20.75 -3.18
C TYR A 48 1.13 -22.13 -3.82
N TYR A 49 1.07 -22.14 -5.15
CA TYR A 49 1.12 -23.35 -5.96
C TYR A 49 1.51 -23.03 -7.41
N ARG A 50 1.95 -24.06 -8.14
CA ARG A 50 2.28 -23.95 -9.57
C ARG A 50 1.15 -24.52 -10.42
N SER A 51 0.79 -23.80 -11.48
CA SER A 51 -0.07 -24.30 -12.55
C SER A 51 0.59 -24.01 -13.91
N GLY A 52 1.05 -25.07 -14.58
CA GLY A 52 1.85 -24.92 -15.79
C GLY A 52 3.19 -24.24 -15.52
N VAL A 53 3.43 -23.11 -16.18
CA VAL A 53 4.64 -22.28 -16.01
C VAL A 53 4.47 -21.17 -15.01
N GLU A 54 3.24 -20.93 -14.59
CA GLU A 54 2.87 -19.84 -13.69
C GLU A 54 2.85 -20.31 -12.23
N ILE A 55 3.18 -19.39 -11.33
CA ILE A 55 3.11 -19.61 -9.89
C ILE A 55 2.14 -18.60 -9.31
N PHE A 56 1.12 -19.12 -8.65
CA PHE A 56 0.05 -18.36 -8.03
C PHE A 56 0.35 -18.16 -6.56
N PHE A 57 0.17 -16.93 -6.11
CA PHE A 57 0.32 -16.52 -4.73
C PHE A 57 -0.97 -15.82 -4.29
N SER A 58 -1.51 -16.23 -3.16
CA SER A 58 -2.59 -15.54 -2.48
C SER A 58 -2.32 -15.53 -1.00
N GLY A 59 -2.63 -14.45 -0.32
CA GLY A 59 -2.31 -14.37 1.09
C GLY A 59 -2.93 -13.16 1.78
N ARG A 60 -2.53 -13.01 3.03
CA ARG A 60 -2.92 -11.90 3.88
C ARG A 60 -1.71 -11.36 4.63
N VAL A 61 -1.55 -10.04 4.64
CA VAL A 61 -0.54 -9.34 5.42
C VAL A 61 -1.20 -8.56 6.54
N ARG A 62 -0.65 -8.71 7.76
CA ARG A 62 -1.15 -8.02 8.95
C ARG A 62 -0.03 -7.34 9.70
N GLY A 63 -0.36 -6.20 10.31
CA GLY A 63 0.56 -5.48 11.17
C GLY A 63 -0.13 -4.34 11.93
N ARG A 64 0.48 -3.92 13.04
CA ARG A 64 0.04 -2.73 13.77
C ARG A 64 1.14 -1.70 13.72
N MET A 65 0.80 -0.50 13.34
CA MET A 65 1.76 0.59 13.18
C MET A 65 1.18 1.92 13.64
N LYS A 66 2.05 2.90 13.83
CA LYS A 66 1.63 4.27 14.10
C LYS A 66 1.52 5.04 12.79
N GLY A 67 0.35 5.66 12.60
CA GLY A 67 0.11 6.59 11.52
C GLY A 67 0.08 8.03 12.02
N ARG A 68 0.40 8.99 11.16
CA ARG A 68 0.26 10.42 11.41
C ARG A 68 -0.91 10.96 10.62
N CYS A 69 -1.86 11.58 11.30
CA CYS A 69 -3.06 12.11 10.66
C CYS A 69 -2.73 13.31 9.76
N GLY A 70 -3.11 13.26 8.49
CA GLY A 70 -2.89 14.35 7.52
C GLY A 70 -3.73 15.61 7.78
N ARG A 71 -4.68 15.59 8.74
CA ARG A 71 -5.46 16.77 9.12
C ARG A 71 -5.02 17.42 10.44
N CYS A 72 -4.84 16.63 11.49
CA CYS A 72 -4.50 17.16 12.83
C CYS A 72 -3.08 16.92 13.25
N LEU A 73 -2.30 16.17 12.48
CA LEU A 73 -0.92 15.78 12.70
C LEU A 73 -0.68 14.92 13.96
N ASP A 74 -1.74 14.53 14.66
CA ASP A 74 -1.64 13.60 15.79
C ASP A 74 -1.30 12.19 15.28
N GLU A 75 -0.56 11.46 16.11
CA GLU A 75 -0.35 10.03 15.89
C GLU A 75 -1.59 9.23 16.24
N TYR A 76 -1.83 8.16 15.51
CA TYR A 76 -2.92 7.22 15.75
C TYR A 76 -2.48 5.79 15.45
N ASP A 77 -3.18 4.82 16.05
CA ASP A 77 -2.95 3.41 15.76
C ASP A 77 -3.61 3.04 14.44
N PHE A 78 -2.81 2.50 13.53
CA PHE A 78 -3.27 1.95 12.25
C PHE A 78 -3.06 0.44 12.22
N SER A 79 -4.11 -0.30 11.92
CA SER A 79 -4.04 -1.74 11.72
C SER A 79 -4.05 -2.05 10.23
N LEU A 80 -2.93 -2.57 9.74
CA LEU A 80 -2.85 -3.16 8.41
C LEU A 80 -3.47 -4.55 8.49
N ASP A 81 -4.44 -4.82 7.64
CA ASP A 81 -5.04 -6.15 7.41
C ASP A 81 -5.52 -6.18 5.97
N LYS A 82 -4.74 -6.83 5.09
CA LYS A 82 -4.96 -6.80 3.65
C LYS A 82 -4.74 -8.16 3.03
N ASP A 83 -5.76 -8.61 2.29
CA ASP A 83 -5.63 -9.74 1.37
C ASP A 83 -4.96 -9.27 0.08
N PHE A 84 -4.14 -10.13 -0.49
CA PHE A 84 -3.45 -9.89 -1.75
C PHE A 84 -3.36 -11.16 -2.58
N ASP A 85 -3.25 -10.99 -3.89
CA ASP A 85 -2.96 -12.05 -4.85
C ASP A 85 -2.06 -11.51 -5.95
N PHE A 86 -1.18 -12.34 -6.46
CA PHE A 86 -0.35 -12.05 -7.62
C PHE A 86 0.08 -13.34 -8.30
N VAL A 87 0.43 -13.23 -9.58
CA VAL A 87 0.90 -14.34 -10.40
C VAL A 87 2.27 -14.02 -10.95
N LEU A 88 3.18 -14.98 -10.82
CA LEU A 88 4.53 -14.88 -11.37
C LEU A 88 4.69 -15.86 -12.53
N ALA A 89 5.22 -15.37 -13.65
CA ALA A 89 5.61 -16.17 -14.79
C ALA A 89 7.12 -16.05 -15.06
N PRO A 90 7.76 -17.04 -15.67
CA PRO A 90 9.15 -16.89 -16.09
C PRO A 90 9.26 -15.79 -17.15
N VAL A 91 10.37 -15.03 -17.11
CA VAL A 91 10.64 -14.03 -18.16
C VAL A 91 10.58 -14.71 -19.53
N PRO A 92 9.72 -14.23 -20.45
CA PRO A 92 9.62 -14.83 -21.77
C PRO A 92 10.95 -14.68 -22.53
N VAL A 93 11.40 -15.76 -23.15
CA VAL A 93 12.56 -15.70 -24.04
C VAL A 93 12.11 -14.93 -25.28
N LYS A 94 12.56 -13.66 -25.39
CA LYS A 94 12.20 -12.80 -26.53
C LYS A 94 12.73 -13.41 -27.82
N SER A 95 11.87 -13.96 -28.64
CA SER A 95 12.14 -14.38 -29.99
C SER A 95 11.79 -13.23 -30.95
N GLY A 96 12.67 -12.23 -31.09
CA GLY A 96 12.55 -11.22 -32.14
C GLY A 96 12.60 -9.77 -31.69
N ARG A 97 12.98 -8.88 -32.63
CA ARG A 97 13.01 -7.42 -32.49
C ARG A 97 11.65 -6.81 -32.89
N GLY A 98 10.61 -7.07 -32.13
CA GLY A 98 9.29 -6.49 -32.39
C GLY A 98 8.67 -5.95 -31.12
N ALA A 99 7.91 -4.86 -31.20
CA ALA A 99 6.99 -4.48 -30.15
C ALA A 99 5.89 -5.57 -30.09
N GLU A 100 5.72 -6.23 -28.97
CA GLU A 100 4.65 -7.18 -28.72
C GLU A 100 3.51 -6.44 -28.03
N GLU A 101 2.31 -6.57 -28.58
CA GLU A 101 1.12 -5.98 -27.98
C GLU A 101 0.72 -6.82 -26.77
N LEU A 102 0.69 -6.20 -25.58
CA LEU A 102 0.28 -6.86 -24.34
C LEU A 102 -1.22 -7.16 -24.40
N ARG A 103 -1.59 -8.40 -24.07
CA ARG A 103 -2.97 -8.80 -23.89
C ARG A 103 -3.47 -8.35 -22.52
N GLN A 104 -4.77 -8.25 -22.36
CA GLN A 104 -5.36 -7.81 -21.09
C GLN A 104 -4.99 -8.77 -19.93
N ASP A 105 -4.83 -10.05 -20.23
CA ASP A 105 -4.41 -11.06 -19.25
C ASP A 105 -2.96 -10.90 -18.81
N ASP A 106 -2.10 -10.28 -19.63
CA ASP A 106 -0.69 -10.04 -19.31
C ASP A 106 -0.48 -8.90 -18.30
N LEU A 107 -1.50 -8.04 -18.08
CA LEU A 107 -1.40 -6.89 -17.18
C LEU A 107 -1.33 -7.28 -15.70
N GLY A 108 -1.79 -8.46 -15.33
CA GLY A 108 -1.73 -9.00 -13.97
C GLY A 108 -0.50 -9.85 -13.67
N LEU A 109 0.36 -10.07 -14.68
CA LEU A 109 1.53 -10.93 -14.54
C LEU A 109 2.77 -10.13 -14.14
N SER A 110 3.47 -10.63 -13.13
CA SER A 110 4.85 -10.23 -12.84
C SER A 110 5.82 -11.32 -13.29
N TYR A 111 7.05 -10.95 -13.59
CA TYR A 111 8.02 -11.90 -14.13
C TYR A 111 9.13 -12.18 -13.13
N TYR A 112 9.54 -13.44 -13.06
CA TYR A 112 10.70 -13.86 -12.30
C TYR A 112 11.81 -14.38 -13.20
N SER A 113 13.06 -14.30 -12.72
CA SER A 113 14.24 -14.85 -13.35
C SER A 113 15.10 -15.57 -12.33
N GLY A 114 15.82 -16.62 -12.76
CA GLY A 114 16.67 -17.43 -11.85
C GLY A 114 15.91 -18.60 -11.24
N GLU A 115 16.49 -19.18 -10.19
CA GLU A 115 16.03 -20.43 -9.55
C GLU A 115 15.28 -20.19 -8.23
N GLU A 116 15.32 -18.94 -7.72
CA GLU A 116 14.68 -18.53 -6.47
C GLU A 116 13.79 -17.31 -6.67
N ILE A 117 12.66 -17.28 -5.99
CA ILE A 117 11.77 -16.14 -5.89
C ILE A 117 11.97 -15.48 -4.52
N ASN A 118 12.37 -14.20 -4.52
CA ASN A 118 12.41 -13.39 -3.31
C ASN A 118 11.02 -12.78 -3.07
N LEU A 119 10.36 -13.19 -2.00
CA LEU A 119 9.02 -12.69 -1.63
C LEU A 119 9.07 -11.36 -0.88
N THR A 120 10.20 -11.00 -0.27
CA THR A 120 10.30 -9.78 0.57
C THR A 120 9.86 -8.51 -0.18
N PRO A 121 10.37 -8.19 -1.39
CA PRO A 121 9.94 -7.00 -2.12
C PRO A 121 8.47 -7.06 -2.55
N LEU A 122 7.97 -8.25 -2.89
CA LEU A 122 6.58 -8.42 -3.31
C LEU A 122 5.61 -8.17 -2.14
N ILE A 123 5.91 -8.70 -0.96
CA ILE A 123 5.11 -8.47 0.25
C ILE A 123 5.20 -7.01 0.69
N ALA A 124 6.40 -6.41 0.62
CA ALA A 124 6.60 -4.99 0.91
C ALA A 124 5.75 -4.11 -0.01
N GLU A 125 5.69 -4.41 -1.29
CA GLU A 125 4.83 -3.72 -2.26
C GLU A 125 3.35 -3.83 -1.88
N GLN A 126 2.86 -5.03 -1.55
CA GLN A 126 1.46 -5.22 -1.13
C GLN A 126 1.14 -4.46 0.17
N ALA A 127 2.05 -4.43 1.12
CA ALA A 127 1.90 -3.64 2.34
C ALA A 127 1.84 -2.14 2.05
N LEU A 128 2.69 -1.62 1.15
CA LEU A 128 2.67 -0.21 0.72
C LEU A 128 1.37 0.16 0.01
N LEU A 129 0.90 -0.68 -0.89
CA LEU A 129 -0.36 -0.47 -1.63
C LEU A 129 -1.59 -0.48 -0.73
N ALA A 130 -1.51 -1.14 0.43
CA ALA A 130 -2.58 -1.19 1.41
C ALA A 130 -2.64 0.06 2.31
N LEU A 131 -1.60 0.91 2.32
CA LEU A 131 -1.61 2.14 3.09
C LEU A 131 -2.59 3.16 2.49
N PRO A 132 -3.37 3.87 3.32
CA PRO A 132 -4.26 4.90 2.81
C PRO A 132 -3.45 6.09 2.27
N THR A 133 -3.81 6.56 1.08
CA THR A 133 -3.21 7.76 0.46
C THR A 133 -3.48 9.04 1.27
N ARG A 134 -4.49 9.03 2.12
CA ARG A 134 -4.85 10.13 3.04
C ARG A 134 -5.05 9.57 4.44
N PRO A 135 -3.98 9.45 5.24
CA PRO A 135 -4.06 8.92 6.59
C PRO A 135 -4.87 9.85 7.49
N LEU A 136 -5.90 9.34 8.13
CA LEU A 136 -6.78 10.08 9.03
C LEU A 136 -6.95 9.30 10.34
N CYS A 137 -6.86 10.00 11.47
CA CYS A 137 -7.14 9.39 12.78
C CYS A 137 -8.64 9.04 12.94
N SER A 138 -9.51 9.75 12.21
CA SER A 138 -10.95 9.55 12.15
C SER A 138 -11.51 10.25 10.91
N GLU A 139 -12.57 9.71 10.32
CA GLU A 139 -13.27 10.36 9.21
C GLU A 139 -13.81 11.73 9.60
N SER A 140 -14.26 11.87 10.83
CA SER A 140 -14.77 13.12 11.41
C SER A 140 -13.68 14.07 11.92
N CYS A 141 -12.39 13.78 11.70
CA CYS A 141 -11.29 14.61 12.15
C CYS A 141 -11.46 16.06 11.64
N ARG A 142 -11.52 17.02 12.58
CA ARG A 142 -11.67 18.45 12.28
C ARG A 142 -10.37 19.13 11.87
N GLY A 143 -9.22 18.47 12.10
CA GLY A 143 -7.90 18.98 11.73
C GLY A 143 -7.39 20.11 12.61
N LEU A 144 -6.42 20.84 12.05
CA LEU A 144 -5.85 22.04 12.68
C LEU A 144 -6.58 23.30 12.16
N CYS A 145 -6.69 24.30 12.99
CA CYS A 145 -7.13 25.62 12.57
C CYS A 145 -6.12 26.22 11.58
N VAL A 146 -6.56 26.64 10.41
CA VAL A 146 -5.72 27.22 9.35
C VAL A 146 -5.06 28.54 9.72
N ARG A 147 -5.53 29.22 10.79
CA ARG A 147 -4.99 30.52 11.24
C ARG A 147 -4.02 30.37 12.42
N CYS A 148 -4.39 29.62 13.46
CA CYS A 148 -3.63 29.56 14.70
C CYS A 148 -2.98 28.18 14.95
N GLY A 149 -3.28 27.16 14.14
CA GLY A 149 -2.73 25.80 14.31
C GLY A 149 -3.36 25.01 15.46
N ALA A 150 -4.36 25.54 16.18
CA ALA A 150 -5.04 24.82 17.25
C ALA A 150 -5.69 23.53 16.73
N ASN A 151 -5.57 22.43 17.48
CA ASN A 151 -6.19 21.17 17.12
C ASN A 151 -7.70 21.20 17.42
N LEU A 152 -8.51 21.32 16.38
CA LEU A 152 -9.95 21.46 16.50
C LEU A 152 -10.69 20.20 17.01
N ASN A 153 -10.00 19.08 17.14
CA ASN A 153 -10.54 17.90 17.79
C ASN A 153 -10.45 17.98 19.32
N LYS A 154 -9.49 18.76 19.84
CA LYS A 154 -9.17 18.86 21.28
C LYS A 154 -9.69 20.15 21.88
N GLU A 155 -9.71 21.23 21.10
CA GLU A 155 -10.06 22.57 21.57
C GLU A 155 -10.82 23.36 20.51
N SER A 156 -11.51 24.42 20.96
CA SER A 156 -12.11 25.40 20.08
C SER A 156 -11.23 26.64 20.02
N CYS A 157 -10.97 27.17 18.83
CA CYS A 157 -10.26 28.44 18.69
C CYS A 157 -11.25 29.59 18.43
N GLY A 158 -10.88 30.81 18.89
CA GLY A 158 -11.65 32.03 18.65
C GLY A 158 -11.41 32.67 17.28
N CYS A 159 -10.74 32.01 16.35
CA CYS A 159 -10.51 32.53 15.01
C CYS A 159 -11.80 32.59 14.23
N ALA A 160 -12.06 33.71 13.54
CA ALA A 160 -13.18 33.82 12.62
C ALA A 160 -13.04 32.76 11.51
N ALA A 161 -14.17 32.17 11.11
CA ALA A 161 -14.21 31.25 9.98
C ALA A 161 -13.58 31.93 8.74
N ASP A 162 -12.72 31.19 8.04
CA ASP A 162 -12.08 31.74 6.85
C ASP A 162 -13.12 31.93 5.76
N ALA A 163 -13.32 33.19 5.34
CA ALA A 163 -14.20 33.51 4.26
C ALA A 163 -13.70 32.99 2.90
N GLY A 164 -12.50 32.41 2.85
CA GLY A 164 -11.83 31.97 1.62
C GLY A 164 -11.37 33.14 0.75
N ASP A 165 -10.67 32.83 -0.35
CA ASP A 165 -10.20 33.86 -1.29
C ASP A 165 -11.41 34.59 -1.92
N PRO A 166 -11.47 35.94 -1.82
CA PRO A 166 -12.53 36.74 -2.43
C PRO A 166 -12.70 36.49 -3.93
N ARG A 167 -11.63 36.18 -4.64
CA ARG A 167 -11.66 35.85 -6.08
C ARG A 167 -12.43 34.56 -6.39
N MET A 168 -12.53 33.67 -5.41
CA MET A 168 -13.28 32.42 -5.52
C MET A 168 -14.74 32.55 -5.03
N ALA A 169 -15.18 33.74 -4.60
CA ALA A 169 -16.52 33.93 -4.05
C ALA A 169 -17.62 33.55 -5.04
N ILE A 170 -17.41 33.79 -6.33
CA ILE A 170 -18.37 33.48 -7.40
C ILE A 170 -18.68 31.97 -7.49
N PHE A 171 -17.72 31.11 -7.13
CA PHE A 171 -17.91 29.66 -7.17
C PHE A 171 -18.72 29.09 -6.01
N ARG A 172 -18.98 29.88 -4.94
CA ARG A 172 -19.82 29.47 -3.81
C ARG A 172 -21.31 29.35 -4.18
N THR A 173 -21.72 29.99 -5.29
CA THR A 173 -23.10 29.94 -5.78
C THR A 173 -23.32 28.76 -6.74
N LEU A 174 -22.27 28.06 -7.17
CA LEU A 174 -22.40 26.91 -8.06
C LEU A 174 -23.03 25.72 -7.31
N LYS A 175 -24.25 25.38 -7.73
CA LYS A 175 -24.89 24.13 -7.33
C LYS A 175 -24.40 23.02 -8.29
N VAL A 176 -23.53 22.17 -7.83
CA VAL A 176 -23.18 20.93 -8.57
C VAL A 176 -24.32 19.94 -8.32
N GLY A 177 -25.17 19.73 -9.35
CA GLY A 177 -26.18 18.68 -9.31
C GLY A 177 -25.48 17.32 -9.17
N ARG A 178 -25.95 16.49 -8.23
CA ARG A 178 -25.58 15.07 -8.08
C ARG A 178 -26.49 14.24 -8.96
#